data_2d354a022241df90d8f0cb48b549abd2
#
_entry.id   2d354a022241df90d8f0cb48b549abd2
#
_cell.length_a   1.000
_cell.length_b   1.000
_cell.length_c   1.000
_cell.angle_alpha   90.00
_cell.angle_beta   90.00
_cell.angle_gamma   90.00
#
_symmetry.space_group_name_H-M   'P 1'
#
loop_
_entity.id
_entity.type
_entity.pdbx_description
1 polymer ?
#
loop_
_entity_poly.entity_id
_entity_poly.type
_entity_poly.pdbx_seq_one_letter_code
_entity_poly.pdbx_strand_id
1 'polypeptide(L)'
;MSTPASAAKASVRRVLLIDDTPEIAELLSFALRDRGYGVVATGFTATVNERLTDARADALVLDCSVYEMSESLFDLVRSDPTHADLPIVIISDTPEKADASLRSREAEHVLLIPKPFTGGQIARALDQLLST
;
A
#
# COMPACT_ATOMS: atom_id res chain seq x y z
N MET A 1 -35.02 -3.67 -4.59
CA MET A 1 -34.24 -3.68 -4.21
C MET A 1 -33.06 -3.92 -4.75
N SER A 2 -32.44 -3.72 -5.50
CA SER A 2 -31.20 -3.78 -6.11
C SER A 2 -30.07 -3.62 -5.18
N THR A 3 -30.32 -3.73 -4.01
CA THR A 3 -29.34 -3.51 -3.02
C THR A 3 -28.10 -4.36 -3.13
N PRO A 4 -28.17 -5.63 -3.50
CA PRO A 4 -26.95 -6.43 -3.58
C PRO A 4 -25.97 -5.87 -4.59
N ALA A 5 -26.45 -5.40 -5.73
CA ALA A 5 -25.57 -4.84 -6.73
C ALA A 5 -24.95 -3.54 -6.23
N SER A 6 -25.73 -2.73 -5.54
CA SER A 6 -25.19 -1.50 -4.97
C SER A 6 -24.13 -1.79 -3.92
N ALA A 7 -24.39 -2.77 -3.09
CA ALA A 7 -23.44 -3.15 -2.05
C ALA A 7 -22.13 -3.64 -2.68
N ALA A 8 -22.22 -4.43 -3.74
CA ALA A 8 -21.03 -4.92 -4.42
C ALA A 8 -20.22 -3.77 -5.00
N LYS A 9 -20.91 -2.78 -5.57
CA LYS A 9 -20.20 -1.62 -6.13
C LYS A 9 -19.59 -0.77 -5.03
N ALA A 10 -20.23 -0.73 -3.87
CA ALA A 10 -19.71 0.06 -2.77
C ALA A 10 -18.47 -0.57 -2.16
N SER A 11 -18.13 -1.79 -2.56
CA SER A 11 -16.97 -2.44 -1.97
C SER A 11 -15.70 -2.24 -2.80
N VAL A 12 -15.60 -1.12 -3.52
CA VAL A 12 -14.36 -0.76 -4.19
C VAL A 12 -13.26 -0.64 -3.16
N ARG A 13 -12.14 -1.36 -3.39
CA ARG A 13 -11.01 -1.33 -2.48
C ARG A 13 -10.24 -0.01 -2.64
N ARG A 14 -9.81 0.53 -1.55
CA ARG A 14 -9.16 1.84 -1.52
C ARG A 14 -7.74 1.68 -1.04
N VAL A 15 -6.83 2.37 -1.71
CA VAL A 15 -5.38 2.28 -1.45
C VAL A 15 -4.84 3.66 -1.14
N LEU A 16 -4.05 3.74 -0.07
CA LEU A 16 -3.23 4.91 0.16
C LEU A 16 -1.86 4.62 -0.43
N LEU A 17 -1.39 5.48 -1.32
CA LEU A 17 -0.07 5.35 -1.94
C LEU A 17 0.83 6.44 -1.38
N ILE A 18 1.94 6.06 -0.77
CA ILE A 18 2.94 7.01 -0.32
C ILE A 18 4.15 6.87 -1.21
N ASP A 19 4.44 7.93 -1.97
CA ASP A 19 5.49 7.93 -2.97
C ASP A 19 6.10 9.32 -2.99
N ASP A 20 7.42 9.42 -2.84
CA ASP A 20 8.09 10.71 -2.82
C ASP A 20 8.49 11.22 -4.20
N THR A 21 8.09 10.52 -5.26
CA THR A 21 8.35 10.93 -6.64
C THR A 21 7.00 11.15 -7.33
N PRO A 22 6.60 12.42 -7.56
CA PRO A 22 5.25 12.69 -8.07
C PRO A 22 4.92 12.01 -9.40
N GLU A 23 5.89 11.91 -10.31
CA GLU A 23 5.65 11.28 -11.60
C GLU A 23 5.36 9.80 -11.46
N ILE A 24 6.08 9.14 -10.57
CA ILE A 24 5.86 7.71 -10.31
C ILE A 24 4.53 7.51 -9.62
N ALA A 25 4.20 8.39 -8.66
CA ALA A 25 2.92 8.33 -7.96
C ALA A 25 1.77 8.43 -8.96
N GLU A 26 1.88 9.31 -9.94
CA GLU A 26 0.83 9.48 -10.92
C GLU A 26 0.67 8.24 -11.80
N LEU A 27 1.79 7.71 -12.31
CA LEU A 27 1.75 6.51 -13.13
C LEU A 27 1.15 5.32 -12.37
N LEU A 28 1.58 5.14 -11.14
CA LEU A 28 1.13 4.03 -10.34
C LEU A 28 -0.34 4.18 -9.97
N SER A 29 -0.75 5.40 -9.63
CA SER A 29 -2.16 5.68 -9.34
C SER A 29 -3.04 5.36 -10.53
N PHE A 30 -2.61 5.75 -11.73
CA PHE A 30 -3.36 5.47 -12.94
C PHE A 30 -3.50 3.96 -13.14
N ALA A 31 -2.39 3.23 -13.02
CA ALA A 31 -2.40 1.79 -13.22
C ALA A 31 -3.32 1.08 -12.23
N LEU A 32 -3.34 1.52 -10.99
CA LEU A 32 -4.19 0.91 -9.97
C LEU A 32 -5.66 1.27 -10.17
N ARG A 33 -5.94 2.51 -10.53
CA ARG A 33 -7.32 2.89 -10.83
C ARG A 33 -7.87 2.13 -12.02
N ASP A 34 -7.01 1.86 -13.01
CA ASP A 34 -7.40 1.09 -14.18
C ASP A 34 -7.80 -0.34 -13.78
N ARG A 35 -7.33 -0.83 -12.66
CA ARG A 35 -7.67 -2.15 -12.14
C ARG A 35 -8.81 -2.11 -11.14
N GLY A 36 -9.45 -0.97 -10.97
CA GLY A 36 -10.63 -0.86 -10.12
C GLY A 36 -10.37 -0.39 -8.70
N TYR A 37 -9.15 -0.03 -8.37
CA TYR A 37 -8.85 0.48 -7.03
C TYR A 37 -9.15 1.97 -6.94
N GLY A 38 -9.63 2.42 -5.78
CA GLY A 38 -9.64 3.84 -5.47
C GLY A 38 -8.28 4.18 -4.88
N VAL A 39 -7.66 5.28 -5.31
CA VAL A 39 -6.30 5.61 -4.89
C VAL A 39 -6.23 7.03 -4.39
N VAL A 40 -5.62 7.20 -3.22
CA VAL A 40 -5.23 8.51 -2.71
C VAL A 40 -3.71 8.48 -2.60
N ALA A 41 -3.03 9.40 -3.27
CA ALA A 41 -1.56 9.43 -3.28
C ALA A 41 -1.07 10.63 -2.49
N THR A 42 0.02 10.44 -1.75
CA THR A 42 0.64 11.52 -1.00
C THR A 42 2.14 11.25 -0.92
N GLY A 43 2.91 12.28 -0.59
CA GLY A 43 4.32 12.10 -0.29
C GLY A 43 4.51 11.57 1.12
N PHE A 44 5.76 11.50 1.57
CA PHE A 44 6.08 11.02 2.91
C PHE A 44 5.35 11.88 3.96
N THR A 45 4.78 11.23 4.94
CA THR A 45 4.07 11.93 6.00
C THR A 45 4.17 11.13 7.29
N ALA A 46 4.42 11.83 8.40
CA ALA A 46 4.44 11.22 9.71
C ALA A 46 3.03 10.92 10.23
N THR A 47 2.00 11.48 9.59
CA THR A 47 0.61 11.25 10.00
C THR A 47 -0.04 10.16 9.14
N VAL A 48 0.71 9.11 8.85
CA VAL A 48 0.25 8.06 7.93
C VAL A 48 -1.01 7.38 8.44
N ASN A 49 -1.13 7.14 9.75
CA ASN A 49 -2.31 6.46 10.29
C ASN A 49 -3.57 7.31 10.14
N GLU A 50 -3.43 8.62 10.31
CA GLU A 50 -4.56 9.53 10.09
C GLU A 50 -4.97 9.54 8.63
N ARG A 51 -3.98 9.52 7.72
CA ARG A 51 -4.27 9.48 6.29
C ARG A 51 -4.98 8.19 5.90
N LEU A 52 -4.56 7.07 6.48
CA LEU A 52 -5.21 5.79 6.23
C LEU A 52 -6.67 5.80 6.66
N THR A 53 -6.93 6.38 7.82
CA THR A 53 -8.28 6.46 8.36
C THR A 53 -9.15 7.40 7.51
N ASP A 54 -8.61 8.57 7.17
CA ASP A 54 -9.35 9.54 6.37
C ASP A 54 -9.68 9.00 4.98
N ALA A 55 -8.76 8.27 4.39
CA ALA A 55 -8.97 7.69 3.07
C ALA A 55 -9.80 6.41 3.12
N ARG A 56 -10.07 5.90 4.31
CA ARG A 56 -10.72 4.61 4.50
C ARG A 56 -9.99 3.54 3.70
N ALA A 57 -8.66 3.52 3.84
CA ALA A 57 -7.82 2.66 3.03
C ALA A 57 -7.93 1.21 3.45
N ASP A 58 -8.01 0.32 2.47
CA ASP A 58 -7.99 -1.12 2.68
C ASP A 58 -6.58 -1.65 2.58
N ALA A 59 -5.66 -0.87 2.03
CA ALA A 59 -4.26 -1.27 1.86
C ALA A 59 -3.38 -0.04 1.72
N LEU A 60 -2.09 -0.24 1.95
CA LEU A 60 -1.08 0.81 1.85
C LEU A 60 0.00 0.35 0.89
N VAL A 61 0.44 1.25 -0.01
CA VAL A 61 1.59 1.01 -0.87
C VAL A 61 2.66 2.03 -0.51
N LEU A 62 3.85 1.54 -0.18
CA LEU A 62 4.99 2.38 0.19
C LEU A 62 6.05 2.31 -0.90
N ASP A 63 6.29 3.44 -1.56
CA ASP A 63 7.32 3.56 -2.58
C ASP A 63 8.17 4.77 -2.26
N CYS A 64 9.04 4.63 -1.27
CA CYS A 64 9.92 5.71 -0.83
C CYS A 64 11.31 5.50 -1.41
N SER A 65 11.98 6.60 -1.79
CA SER A 65 13.29 6.52 -2.40
C SER A 65 14.36 6.06 -1.42
N VAL A 66 14.12 6.23 -0.12
CA VAL A 66 15.04 5.79 0.92
C VAL A 66 14.33 4.72 1.73
N TYR A 67 14.95 3.55 1.85
CA TYR A 67 14.30 2.43 2.51
C TYR A 67 13.92 2.75 3.96
N GLU A 68 14.76 3.51 4.66
CA GLU A 68 14.49 3.86 6.05
C GLU A 68 13.17 4.61 6.23
N MET A 69 12.74 5.34 5.20
CA MET A 69 11.44 6.02 5.23
C MET A 69 10.31 4.99 5.21
N SER A 70 10.41 3.99 4.35
CA SER A 70 9.41 2.91 4.30
C SER A 70 9.39 2.14 5.60
N GLU A 71 10.56 1.85 6.16
CA GLU A 71 10.67 1.12 7.41
C GLU A 71 9.99 1.88 8.56
N SER A 72 10.25 3.18 8.63
CA SER A 72 9.65 4.02 9.66
C SER A 72 8.12 4.05 9.53
N LEU A 73 7.61 4.19 8.32
CA LEU A 73 6.17 4.22 8.10
C LEU A 73 5.55 2.86 8.39
N PHE A 74 6.22 1.78 8.01
CA PHE A 74 5.74 0.44 8.31
C PHE A 74 5.57 0.25 9.81
N ASP A 75 6.57 0.66 10.58
CA ASP A 75 6.51 0.52 12.03
C ASP A 75 5.40 1.37 12.64
N LEU A 76 5.22 2.60 12.16
CA LEU A 76 4.13 3.45 12.63
C LEU A 76 2.77 2.80 12.39
N VAL A 77 2.57 2.24 11.21
CA VAL A 77 1.29 1.63 10.86
C VAL A 77 1.06 0.38 11.71
N ARG A 78 2.07 -0.47 11.86
CA ARG A 78 1.92 -1.71 12.62
C ARG A 78 1.73 -1.48 14.11
N SER A 79 2.19 -0.35 14.64
CA SER A 79 2.01 -0.04 16.05
C SER A 79 0.63 0.53 16.35
N ASP A 80 -0.14 0.89 15.34
CA ASP A 80 -1.51 1.38 15.53
C ASP A 80 -2.46 0.17 15.52
N PRO A 81 -3.21 -0.07 16.60
CA PRO A 81 -4.08 -1.23 16.66
C PRO A 81 -5.10 -1.32 15.51
N THR A 82 -5.52 -0.17 14.99
CA THR A 82 -6.47 -0.14 13.87
C THR A 82 -5.84 -0.68 12.60
N HIS A 83 -4.53 -0.53 12.45
CA HIS A 83 -3.83 -0.89 11.23
C HIS A 83 -2.80 -2.01 11.42
N ALA A 84 -2.91 -2.75 12.52
CA ALA A 84 -1.93 -3.79 12.84
C ALA A 84 -1.87 -4.89 11.78
N ASP A 85 -2.98 -5.15 11.10
CA ASP A 85 -3.06 -6.19 10.08
C ASP A 85 -3.34 -5.62 8.68
N LEU A 86 -3.22 -4.32 8.51
CA LEU A 86 -3.50 -3.70 7.22
C LEU A 86 -2.57 -4.25 6.14
N PRO A 87 -3.09 -4.68 4.99
CA PRO A 87 -2.23 -5.12 3.89
C PRO A 87 -1.30 -4.01 3.41
N ILE A 88 -0.02 -4.33 3.28
CA ILE A 88 0.99 -3.36 2.85
C ILE A 88 1.83 -3.95 1.74
N VAL A 89 2.06 -3.16 0.68
CA VAL A 89 3.02 -3.50 -0.38
C VAL A 89 4.16 -2.50 -0.25
N ILE A 90 5.40 -3.01 -0.16
CA ILE A 90 6.59 -2.18 -0.12
C ILE A 90 7.35 -2.36 -1.42
N ILE A 91 7.69 -1.25 -2.05
CA ILE A 91 8.47 -1.25 -3.29
C ILE A 91 9.86 -0.75 -2.93
N SER A 92 10.90 -1.49 -3.30
CA SER A 92 12.25 -1.17 -2.82
C SER A 92 13.33 -1.33 -3.87
N ASP A 93 14.32 -0.40 -3.84
CA ASP A 93 15.54 -0.50 -4.63
C ASP A 93 16.51 -1.46 -3.98
N THR A 94 16.32 -1.77 -2.71
CA THR A 94 17.25 -2.62 -1.95
C THR A 94 16.47 -3.78 -1.35
N PRO A 95 16.00 -4.71 -2.22
CA PRO A 95 15.07 -5.75 -1.76
C PRO A 95 15.68 -6.70 -0.72
N GLU A 96 16.99 -6.95 -0.78
CA GLU A 96 17.61 -7.84 0.21
C GLU A 96 17.57 -7.21 1.59
N LYS A 97 17.86 -5.91 1.67
CA LYS A 97 17.83 -5.18 2.94
C LYS A 97 16.41 -5.11 3.47
N ALA A 98 15.46 -4.85 2.60
CA ALA A 98 14.05 -4.76 2.97
C ALA A 98 13.55 -6.13 3.46
N ASP A 99 13.92 -7.20 2.77
CA ASP A 99 13.50 -8.54 3.15
C ASP A 99 14.06 -8.90 4.53
N ALA A 100 15.33 -8.62 4.76
CA ALA A 100 15.95 -8.90 6.06
C ALA A 100 15.27 -8.12 7.18
N SER A 101 14.91 -6.88 6.92
CA SER A 101 14.23 -6.04 7.89
C SER A 101 12.84 -6.60 8.23
N LEU A 102 12.09 -7.02 7.22
CA LEU A 102 10.76 -7.58 7.44
C LEU A 102 10.84 -8.92 8.17
N ARG A 103 11.83 -9.75 7.85
CA ARG A 103 12.01 -11.03 8.53
C ARG A 103 12.34 -10.82 10.01
N SER A 104 13.17 -9.82 10.33
CA SER A 104 13.53 -9.56 11.71
C SER A 104 12.33 -9.12 12.54
N ARG A 105 11.30 -8.60 11.88
CA ARG A 105 10.05 -8.20 12.53
C ARG A 105 8.99 -9.30 12.51
N GLU A 106 9.30 -10.43 11.88
CA GLU A 106 8.31 -11.49 11.63
C GLU A 106 7.05 -10.88 11.03
N ALA A 107 7.26 -10.00 10.06
CA ALA A 107 6.18 -9.20 9.48
C ALA A 107 5.18 -10.05 8.71
N GLU A 108 3.90 -9.72 8.86
CA GLU A 108 2.79 -10.39 8.17
C GLU A 108 1.96 -9.38 7.41
N HIS A 109 1.14 -9.86 6.50
CA HIS A 109 0.25 -9.02 5.70
C HIS A 109 1.03 -7.97 4.90
N VAL A 110 2.20 -8.36 4.40
CA VAL A 110 3.06 -7.47 3.64
C VAL A 110 3.69 -8.25 2.49
N LEU A 111 3.82 -7.58 1.34
CA LEU A 111 4.55 -8.12 0.20
C LEU A 111 5.58 -7.10 -0.24
N LEU A 112 6.75 -7.60 -0.63
CA LEU A 112 7.86 -6.78 -1.07
C LEU A 112 8.01 -6.94 -2.58
N ILE A 113 8.04 -5.82 -3.29
CA ILE A 113 8.23 -5.81 -4.74
C ILE A 113 9.53 -5.09 -5.04
N PRO A 114 10.49 -5.75 -5.68
CA PRO A 114 11.75 -5.09 -6.02
C PRO A 114 11.58 -4.17 -7.23
N LYS A 115 12.37 -3.11 -7.28
CA LYS A 115 12.47 -2.29 -8.48
C LYS A 115 13.42 -2.95 -9.46
N PRO A 116 13.20 -2.83 -10.74
CA PRO A 116 12.10 -2.12 -11.39
C PRO A 116 10.81 -2.92 -11.34
N PHE A 117 9.69 -2.21 -11.33
CA PHE A 117 8.38 -2.84 -11.20
C PHE A 117 7.42 -2.32 -12.27
N THR A 118 6.29 -3.02 -12.42
CA THR A 118 5.20 -2.54 -13.26
C THR A 118 3.96 -2.32 -12.39
N GLY A 119 3.06 -1.48 -12.87
CA GLY A 119 1.79 -1.28 -12.17
C GLY A 119 1.02 -2.58 -12.00
N GLY A 120 1.12 -3.48 -12.99
CA GLY A 120 0.46 -4.78 -12.90
C GLY A 120 1.00 -5.64 -11.77
N GLN A 121 2.31 -5.57 -11.49
CA GLN A 121 2.88 -6.31 -10.37
C GLN A 121 2.31 -5.82 -9.05
N ILE A 122 2.19 -4.49 -8.90
CA ILE A 122 1.65 -3.92 -7.67
C ILE A 122 0.17 -4.29 -7.51
N ALA A 123 -0.59 -4.22 -8.59
CA ALA A 123 -2.00 -4.58 -8.54
C ALA A 123 -2.19 -6.05 -8.16
N ARG A 124 -1.36 -6.95 -8.71
CA ARG A 124 -1.46 -8.36 -8.35
C ARG A 124 -1.08 -8.61 -6.90
N ALA A 125 -0.08 -7.88 -6.39
CA ALA A 125 0.29 -8.01 -4.99
C ALA A 125 -0.86 -7.58 -4.09
N LEU A 126 -1.51 -6.47 -4.44
CA LEU A 126 -2.69 -6.01 -3.69
C LEU A 126 -3.82 -7.03 -3.77
N ASP A 127 -4.09 -7.56 -4.96
CA ASP A 127 -5.12 -8.56 -5.14
C ASP A 127 -4.86 -9.77 -4.25
N GLN A 128 -3.61 -10.22 -4.18
CA GLN A 128 -3.24 -11.36 -3.37
C GLN A 128 -3.46 -11.09 -1.89
N LEU A 129 -3.04 -9.92 -1.41
CA LEU A 129 -3.19 -9.57 -0.01
C LEU A 129 -4.65 -9.37 0.38
N LEU A 130 -5.44 -8.79 -0.52
CA LEU A 130 -6.81 -8.42 -0.21
C LEU A 130 -7.81 -9.57 -0.44
N SER A 131 -7.39 -10.64 -1.09
CA SER A 131 -8.28 -11.76 -1.35
C SER A 131 -8.32 -12.77 -0.22
N THR A 132 -7.51 -12.61 0.80
CA THR A 132 -7.47 -13.57 1.91
C THR A 132 -8.40 -13.21 3.04
#